data_c851267f29fe8e9d8ddaf07ea1bd63ee
#
_entry.id   c851267f29fe8e9d8ddaf07ea1bd63ee
#
_cell.length_a   1.000
_cell.length_b   1.000
_cell.length_c   1.000
_cell.angle_alpha   90.00
_cell.angle_beta   90.00
_cell.angle_gamma   90.00
#
_symmetry.space_group_name_H-M   'P 1'
#
loop_
_entity.id
_entity.type
_entity.pdbx_description
1 polymer ?
#
loop_
_entity_poly.entity_id
_entity_poly.type
_entity_poly.pdbx_seq_one_letter_code
_entity_poly.pdbx_strand_id
1 'polypeptide(L)'
;DKDVLRPLGAAKLTECIRAAQEVITAAGYGFGLYVGLYVYKERWFDFNAFAGTRLWIARYYRGYRTMRFDDEPDQKYKPDVDGDISGWQYTSCGEIPGIKGDVDLDIAYEDPMLWSQPAVEPGVIYTVSVADVWTREQAEILRQQFEAMGINGIIHEVRIVE
;
A
#
# COMPACT_ATOMS: atom_id res chain seq x y z
N ASP A 1 -14.99 -4.75 11.84
CA ASP A 1 -16.10 -4.66 12.81
C ASP A 1 -15.72 -5.43 14.09
N LYS A 2 -15.60 -4.69 15.21
CA LYS A 2 -15.13 -5.26 16.48
C LYS A 2 -16.11 -6.32 17.02
N ASP A 3 -17.39 -6.17 16.73
CA ASP A 3 -18.45 -7.06 17.24
C ASP A 3 -18.46 -8.40 16.49
N VAL A 4 -17.90 -8.46 15.30
CA VAL A 4 -17.77 -9.67 14.48
C VAL A 4 -16.39 -10.32 14.63
N LEU A 5 -15.33 -9.51 14.57
CA LEU A 5 -13.96 -10.02 14.50
C LEU A 5 -13.40 -10.38 15.89
N ARG A 6 -13.63 -9.53 16.90
CA ARG A 6 -13.09 -9.75 18.24
C ARG A 6 -13.52 -11.07 18.89
N PRO A 7 -14.78 -11.52 18.74
CA PRO A 7 -15.23 -12.82 19.29
C PRO A 7 -14.54 -14.05 18.70
N LEU A 8 -13.91 -13.93 17.50
CA LEU A 8 -13.17 -15.03 16.89
C LEU A 8 -11.91 -15.39 17.67
N GLY A 9 -11.37 -14.45 18.44
CA GLY A 9 -10.15 -14.61 19.20
C GLY A 9 -8.87 -14.54 18.37
N ALA A 10 -7.76 -14.27 19.05
CA ALA A 10 -6.49 -13.96 18.40
C ALA A 10 -5.96 -15.10 17.52
N ALA A 11 -6.07 -16.34 17.97
CA ALA A 11 -5.59 -17.49 17.20
C ALA A 11 -6.30 -17.62 15.85
N LYS A 12 -7.64 -17.50 15.85
CA LYS A 12 -8.43 -17.63 14.62
C LYS A 12 -8.22 -16.46 13.67
N LEU A 13 -8.10 -15.24 14.20
CA LEU A 13 -7.78 -14.06 13.38
C LEU A 13 -6.39 -14.20 12.76
N THR A 14 -5.40 -14.66 13.50
CA THR A 14 -4.04 -14.91 12.98
C THR A 14 -4.09 -15.94 11.84
N GLU A 15 -4.83 -17.03 12.00
CA GLU A 15 -5.01 -18.05 10.96
C GLU A 15 -5.64 -17.47 9.69
N CYS A 16 -6.72 -16.69 9.82
CA CYS A 16 -7.38 -16.06 8.69
C CYS A 16 -6.47 -15.09 7.94
N ILE A 17 -5.71 -14.26 8.67
CA ILE A 17 -4.76 -13.31 8.06
C ILE A 17 -3.64 -14.07 7.34
N ARG A 18 -3.13 -15.16 7.92
CA ARG A 18 -2.10 -15.99 7.28
C ARG A 18 -2.59 -16.61 5.99
N ALA A 19 -3.81 -17.15 5.98
CA ALA A 19 -4.41 -17.70 4.76
C ALA A 19 -4.53 -16.62 3.66
N ALA A 20 -4.93 -15.40 4.01
CA ALA A 20 -4.96 -14.28 3.06
C ALA A 20 -3.55 -13.91 2.56
N GLN A 21 -2.55 -13.87 3.44
CA GLN A 21 -1.16 -13.64 3.09
C GLN A 21 -0.66 -14.68 2.08
N GLU A 22 -0.89 -15.96 2.33
CA GLU A 22 -0.48 -17.06 1.46
C GLU A 22 -1.06 -16.91 0.04
N VAL A 23 -2.35 -16.58 -0.08
CA VAL A 23 -3.01 -16.37 -1.38
C VAL A 23 -2.43 -15.17 -2.11
N ILE A 24 -2.24 -14.05 -1.44
CA ILE A 24 -1.74 -12.80 -2.03
C ILE A 24 -0.29 -12.99 -2.50
N THR A 25 0.56 -13.57 -1.66
CA THR A 25 1.98 -13.79 -1.98
C THR A 25 2.16 -14.86 -3.06
N ALA A 26 1.35 -15.93 -3.06
CA ALA A 26 1.36 -16.94 -4.12
C ALA A 26 0.96 -16.35 -5.48
N ALA A 27 0.14 -15.30 -5.49
CA ALA A 27 -0.21 -14.55 -6.70
C ALA A 27 0.87 -13.54 -7.14
N GLY A 28 2.01 -13.46 -6.42
CA GLY A 28 3.13 -12.58 -6.77
C GLY A 28 2.97 -11.14 -6.23
N TYR A 29 2.02 -10.88 -5.35
CA TYR A 29 1.83 -9.55 -4.77
C TYR A 29 2.52 -9.40 -3.41
N GLY A 30 2.93 -8.18 -3.10
CA GLY A 30 3.36 -7.82 -1.75
C GLY A 30 2.18 -7.87 -0.76
N PHE A 31 2.48 -8.23 0.48
CA PHE A 31 1.50 -8.28 1.55
C PHE A 31 1.82 -7.25 2.62
N GLY A 32 0.81 -6.53 3.08
CA GLY A 32 0.88 -5.59 4.19
C GLY A 32 -0.37 -5.66 5.05
N LEU A 33 -0.26 -5.19 6.28
CA LEU A 33 -1.36 -5.13 7.24
C LEU A 33 -1.80 -3.68 7.43
N TYR A 34 -3.08 -3.39 7.14
CA TYR A 34 -3.73 -2.15 7.52
C TYR A 34 -4.62 -2.40 8.73
N VAL A 35 -4.36 -1.70 9.83
CA VAL A 35 -5.12 -1.87 11.09
C VAL A 35 -5.26 -0.56 11.85
N GLY A 36 -6.34 -0.42 12.62
CA GLY A 36 -6.46 0.66 13.61
C GLY A 36 -5.47 0.47 14.77
N LEU A 37 -4.95 1.57 15.33
CA LEU A 37 -4.01 1.51 16.46
C LEU A 37 -4.56 0.72 17.65
N TYR A 38 -5.87 0.78 17.88
CA TYR A 38 -6.50 0.01 18.97
C TYR A 38 -6.44 -1.51 18.74
N VAL A 39 -6.57 -1.98 17.49
CA VAL A 39 -6.42 -3.39 17.11
C VAL A 39 -5.00 -3.86 17.44
N TYR A 40 -4.01 -3.02 17.12
CA TYR A 40 -2.60 -3.28 17.44
C TYR A 40 -2.37 -3.30 18.97
N LYS A 41 -2.79 -2.29 19.69
CA LYS A 41 -2.57 -2.17 21.14
C LYS A 41 -3.30 -3.26 21.94
N GLU A 42 -4.50 -3.65 21.52
CA GLU A 42 -5.29 -4.72 22.15
C GLU A 42 -4.89 -6.13 21.69
N ARG A 43 -3.91 -6.25 20.77
CA ARG A 43 -3.40 -7.54 20.28
C ARG A 43 -4.52 -8.48 19.81
N TRP A 44 -5.38 -8.00 18.90
CA TRP A 44 -6.50 -8.79 18.41
C TRP A 44 -6.07 -10.06 17.67
N PHE A 45 -4.84 -10.07 17.14
CA PHE A 45 -4.18 -11.24 16.58
C PHE A 45 -2.68 -11.20 16.94
N ASP A 46 -1.95 -12.28 16.67
CA ASP A 46 -0.52 -12.35 16.92
C ASP A 46 0.26 -11.59 15.83
N PHE A 47 0.64 -10.36 16.12
CA PHE A 47 1.45 -9.53 15.24
C PHE A 47 2.85 -10.11 15.00
N ASN A 48 3.41 -10.90 15.95
CA ASN A 48 4.71 -11.52 15.77
C ASN A 48 4.70 -12.58 14.67
N ALA A 49 3.54 -13.20 14.41
CA ALA A 49 3.37 -14.13 13.30
C ALA A 49 3.59 -13.48 11.92
N PHE A 50 3.59 -12.14 11.87
CA PHE A 50 3.76 -11.33 10.66
C PHE A 50 4.95 -10.38 10.78
N ALA A 51 5.96 -10.74 11.56
CA ALA A 51 7.19 -9.95 11.69
C ALA A 51 7.82 -9.72 10.30
N GLY A 52 8.24 -8.47 10.03
CA GLY A 52 8.76 -8.06 8.73
C GLY A 52 7.69 -7.73 7.68
N THR A 53 6.41 -7.93 7.98
CA THR A 53 5.31 -7.48 7.12
C THR A 53 5.11 -5.97 7.29
N ARG A 54 4.86 -5.26 6.19
CA ARG A 54 4.56 -3.83 6.19
C ARG A 54 3.32 -3.55 7.01
N LEU A 55 3.39 -2.52 7.84
CA LEU A 55 2.34 -2.16 8.77
C LEU A 55 1.86 -0.73 8.51
N TRP A 56 0.60 -0.58 8.14
CA TRP A 56 -0.09 0.68 7.96
C TRP A 56 -1.09 0.87 9.08
N ILE A 57 -0.91 1.94 9.88
CA ILE A 57 -1.71 2.14 11.08
C ILE A 57 -2.66 3.32 10.93
N ALA A 58 -3.96 3.08 11.17
CA ALA A 58 -4.93 4.15 11.30
C ALA A 58 -4.95 4.70 12.73
N ARG A 59 -4.70 6.01 12.87
CA ARG A 59 -4.80 6.75 14.13
C ARG A 59 -5.30 8.16 13.87
N TYR A 60 -6.58 8.41 14.14
CA TYR A 60 -7.24 9.70 13.93
C TYR A 60 -7.12 10.56 15.19
N TYR A 61 -5.98 11.20 15.40
CA TYR A 61 -5.70 11.95 16.63
C TYR A 61 -6.53 13.23 16.82
N ARG A 62 -7.12 13.77 15.74
CA ARG A 62 -8.06 14.88 15.77
C ARG A 62 -9.53 14.42 15.80
N GLY A 63 -9.76 13.11 15.85
CA GLY A 63 -11.09 12.51 15.70
C GLY A 63 -11.65 12.77 14.29
N TYR A 64 -12.93 13.08 14.22
CA TYR A 64 -13.63 13.34 12.94
C TYR A 64 -13.67 14.83 12.58
N ARG A 65 -12.60 15.57 12.85
CA ARG A 65 -12.46 16.95 12.42
C ARG A 65 -11.85 17.00 11.03
N THR A 66 -12.45 17.82 10.16
CA THR A 66 -11.94 18.07 8.82
C THR A 66 -10.48 18.52 8.85
N MET A 67 -9.68 17.93 7.98
CA MET A 67 -8.29 18.28 7.71
C MET A 67 -8.13 18.53 6.22
N ARG A 68 -7.40 19.57 5.86
CA ARG A 68 -7.09 19.84 4.45
C ARG A 68 -5.96 18.92 3.98
N PHE A 69 -5.93 18.61 2.69
CA PHE A 69 -4.90 17.74 2.10
C PHE A 69 -3.47 18.30 2.26
N ASP A 70 -3.33 19.63 2.42
CA ASP A 70 -2.07 20.34 2.64
C ASP A 70 -1.74 20.54 4.14
N ASP A 71 -2.60 20.09 5.05
CA ASP A 71 -2.31 20.08 6.48
C ASP A 71 -1.37 18.90 6.81
N GLU A 72 -0.17 19.22 7.29
CA GLU A 72 0.71 18.18 7.82
C GLU A 72 0.24 17.70 9.20
N PRO A 73 0.14 16.37 9.43
CA PRO A 73 -0.20 15.87 10.74
C PRO A 73 0.95 16.08 11.74
N ASP A 74 0.59 16.44 12.95
CA ASP A 74 1.55 16.63 14.04
C ASP A 74 2.21 15.29 14.41
N GLN A 75 3.49 15.16 14.11
CA GLN A 75 4.28 13.93 14.23
C GLN A 75 4.33 13.35 15.65
N LYS A 76 4.04 14.15 16.70
CA LYS A 76 3.91 13.63 18.07
C LYS A 76 2.78 12.62 18.22
N TYR A 77 1.83 12.61 17.27
CA TYR A 77 0.72 11.66 17.23
C TYR A 77 0.97 10.48 16.27
N LYS A 78 2.13 10.41 15.65
CA LYS A 78 2.51 9.21 14.90
C LYS A 78 2.26 7.97 15.75
N PRO A 79 1.68 6.89 15.18
CA PRO A 79 1.43 5.66 15.94
C PRO A 79 2.69 5.15 16.61
N ASP A 80 2.62 4.93 17.92
CA ASP A 80 3.66 4.32 18.71
C ASP A 80 3.43 2.81 18.75
N VAL A 81 4.25 2.07 18.00
CA VAL A 81 4.22 0.62 17.84
C VAL A 81 5.64 0.06 17.93
N ASP A 82 5.75 -1.26 18.16
CA ASP A 82 7.05 -1.94 18.15
C ASP A 82 7.54 -2.05 16.71
N GLY A 83 8.61 -1.34 16.37
CA GLY A 83 9.19 -1.30 15.03
C GLY A 83 8.67 -0.15 14.15
N ASP A 84 9.08 -0.19 12.89
CA ASP A 84 8.72 0.84 11.92
C ASP A 84 7.34 0.57 11.31
N ILE A 85 6.64 1.65 10.97
CA ILE A 85 5.40 1.58 10.20
C ILE A 85 5.65 2.05 8.78
N SER A 86 5.04 1.38 7.82
CA SER A 86 5.14 1.74 6.40
C SER A 86 4.21 2.90 6.03
N GLY A 87 3.17 3.13 6.82
CA GLY A 87 2.26 4.24 6.62
C GLY A 87 1.40 4.55 7.84
N TRP A 88 0.87 5.77 7.84
CA TRP A 88 -0.03 6.27 8.86
C TRP A 88 -1.23 6.97 8.23
N GLN A 89 -2.42 6.38 8.38
CA GLN A 89 -3.67 7.06 8.08
C GLN A 89 -4.04 7.96 9.26
N TYR A 90 -3.93 9.28 9.08
CA TYR A 90 -4.06 10.22 10.18
C TYR A 90 -5.45 10.86 10.28
N THR A 91 -6.28 10.74 9.25
CA THR A 91 -7.69 11.17 9.26
C THR A 91 -8.50 10.38 8.24
N SER A 92 -9.82 10.31 8.47
CA SER A 92 -10.83 9.88 7.50
C SER A 92 -11.81 11.02 7.15
N CYS A 93 -11.44 12.26 7.49
CA CYS A 93 -12.21 13.45 7.22
C CYS A 93 -11.33 14.48 6.52
N GLY A 94 -10.63 14.03 5.48
CA GLY A 94 -9.80 14.88 4.63
C GLY A 94 -10.64 15.63 3.61
N GLU A 95 -10.26 16.86 3.30
CA GLU A 95 -10.85 17.68 2.25
C GLU A 95 -9.83 17.91 1.14
N ILE A 96 -10.16 17.45 -0.07
CA ILE A 96 -9.33 17.62 -1.27
C ILE A 96 -10.11 18.46 -2.29
N PRO A 97 -9.50 19.52 -2.85
CA PRO A 97 -10.15 20.32 -3.88
C PRO A 97 -10.62 19.47 -5.08
N GLY A 98 -11.90 19.62 -5.44
CA GLY A 98 -12.49 18.88 -6.55
C GLY A 98 -13.12 17.53 -6.16
N ILE A 99 -12.93 17.04 -4.94
CA ILE A 99 -13.59 15.84 -4.42
C ILE A 99 -14.69 16.26 -3.46
N LYS A 100 -15.89 15.69 -3.61
CA LYS A 100 -17.01 15.93 -2.70
C LYS A 100 -17.03 14.83 -1.65
N GLY A 101 -17.09 15.22 -0.38
CA GLY A 101 -17.13 14.32 0.77
C GLY A 101 -15.76 14.11 1.39
N ASP A 102 -15.79 13.39 2.49
CA ASP A 102 -14.59 13.07 3.25
C ASP A 102 -13.73 12.04 2.53
N VAL A 103 -12.43 12.18 2.63
CA VAL A 103 -11.44 11.24 2.12
C VAL A 103 -10.44 10.87 3.22
N ASP A 104 -9.88 9.68 3.11
CA ASP A 104 -8.75 9.30 3.96
C ASP A 104 -7.50 10.07 3.53
N LEU A 105 -6.73 10.57 4.51
CA LEU A 105 -5.41 11.14 4.27
C LEU A 105 -4.36 10.35 5.03
N ASP A 106 -3.27 10.06 4.32
CA ASP A 106 -2.24 9.15 4.77
C ASP A 106 -0.85 9.74 4.56
N ILE A 107 0.11 9.29 5.37
CA ILE A 107 1.54 9.43 5.09
C ILE A 107 2.11 8.05 4.81
N ALA A 108 2.75 7.87 3.66
CA ALA A 108 3.60 6.73 3.38
C ALA A 108 5.03 7.04 3.79
N TYR A 109 5.64 6.18 4.60
CA TYR A 109 7.04 6.28 5.01
C TYR A 109 7.98 5.48 4.09
N GLU A 110 7.38 4.62 3.26
CA GLU A 110 8.04 3.88 2.19
C GLU A 110 7.29 4.15 0.88
N ASP A 111 7.95 4.01 -0.25
CA ASP A 111 7.27 4.09 -1.54
C ASP A 111 6.32 2.91 -1.72
N PRO A 112 4.99 3.13 -1.75
CA PRO A 112 4.02 2.05 -1.93
C PRO A 112 4.20 1.28 -3.25
N MET A 113 4.76 1.90 -4.27
CA MET A 113 5.03 1.27 -5.56
C MET A 113 6.08 0.17 -5.46
N LEU A 114 6.96 0.22 -4.44
CA LEU A 114 7.94 -0.82 -4.17
C LEU A 114 7.32 -2.05 -3.48
N TRP A 115 6.08 -1.95 -2.97
CA TRP A 115 5.43 -3.05 -2.24
C TRP A 115 4.92 -4.16 -3.16
N SER A 116 4.63 -3.82 -4.41
CA SER A 116 4.10 -4.75 -5.42
C SER A 116 5.17 -5.28 -6.37
N GLN A 117 6.45 -5.06 -6.07
CA GLN A 117 7.51 -5.70 -6.84
C GLN A 117 7.51 -7.18 -6.46
N PRO A 118 7.11 -8.11 -7.34
CA PRO A 118 7.38 -9.50 -7.11
C PRO A 118 8.89 -9.63 -6.91
N ALA A 119 9.32 -10.50 -6.00
CA ALA A 119 10.73 -10.86 -5.92
C ALA A 119 11.15 -11.26 -7.33
N VAL A 120 11.98 -10.42 -7.98
CA VAL A 120 12.48 -10.73 -9.31
C VAL A 120 13.39 -11.93 -9.13
N GLU A 121 12.90 -13.11 -9.47
CA GLU A 121 13.72 -14.29 -9.57
C GLU A 121 14.88 -13.95 -10.53
N PRO A 122 16.14 -14.24 -10.17
CA PRO A 122 17.26 -13.94 -11.04
C PRO A 122 17.05 -14.63 -12.40
N GLY A 123 16.84 -13.84 -13.45
CA GLY A 123 16.63 -14.33 -14.82
C GLY A 123 15.19 -14.28 -15.34
N VAL A 124 14.22 -13.82 -14.55
CA VAL A 124 12.85 -13.57 -15.01
C VAL A 124 12.72 -12.10 -15.44
N ILE A 125 12.39 -11.88 -16.70
CA ILE A 125 12.09 -10.56 -17.25
C ILE A 125 10.57 -10.39 -17.25
N TYR A 126 10.07 -9.44 -16.49
CA TYR A 126 8.66 -9.07 -16.54
C TYR A 126 8.47 -7.99 -17.62
N THR A 127 7.62 -8.26 -18.59
CA THR A 127 7.26 -7.31 -19.62
C THR A 127 5.92 -6.68 -19.28
N VAL A 128 5.87 -5.37 -19.07
CA VAL A 128 4.63 -4.63 -19.01
C VAL A 128 4.27 -4.22 -20.44
N SER A 129 3.23 -4.82 -20.99
CA SER A 129 2.70 -4.44 -22.29
C SER A 129 1.54 -3.45 -22.07
N VAL A 130 1.70 -2.23 -22.56
CA VAL A 130 0.59 -1.26 -22.61
C VAL A 130 -0.18 -1.53 -23.90
N ALA A 131 -1.44 -1.93 -23.76
CA ALA A 131 -2.27 -2.40 -24.88
C ALA A 131 -2.82 -1.28 -25.79
N ASP A 132 -2.52 -0.03 -25.51
CA ASP A 132 -2.97 1.10 -26.31
C ASP A 132 -1.98 1.41 -27.46
N VAL A 133 -2.54 1.92 -28.57
CA VAL A 133 -1.74 2.35 -29.72
C VAL A 133 -0.99 3.62 -29.36
N TRP A 134 0.25 3.48 -28.97
CA TRP A 134 1.11 4.61 -28.65
C TRP A 134 1.95 5.00 -29.86
N THR A 135 2.11 6.29 -30.07
CA THR A 135 3.10 6.76 -31.04
C THR A 135 4.50 6.49 -30.50
N ARG A 136 5.48 6.33 -31.41
CA ARG A 136 6.89 6.14 -31.03
C ARG A 136 7.38 7.26 -30.08
N GLU A 137 6.91 8.49 -30.29
CA GLU A 137 7.25 9.64 -29.46
C GLU A 137 6.71 9.49 -28.02
N GLN A 138 5.47 9.05 -27.88
CA GLN A 138 4.86 8.77 -26.57
C GLN A 138 5.57 7.62 -25.84
N ALA A 139 5.94 6.56 -26.55
CA ALA A 139 6.69 5.45 -25.98
C ALA A 139 8.09 5.89 -25.52
N GLU A 140 8.75 6.80 -26.25
CA GLU A 140 10.06 7.34 -25.90
C GLU A 140 9.99 8.24 -24.66
N ILE A 141 8.93 9.06 -24.50
CA ILE A 141 8.70 9.86 -23.30
C ILE A 141 8.52 8.94 -22.07
N LEU A 142 7.74 7.87 -22.22
CA LEU A 142 7.53 6.90 -21.14
C LEU A 142 8.83 6.17 -20.77
N ARG A 143 9.63 5.79 -21.77
CA ARG A 143 10.95 5.18 -21.54
C ARG A 143 11.86 6.09 -20.73
N GLN A 144 11.93 7.40 -21.07
CA GLN A 144 12.72 8.39 -20.34
C GLN A 144 12.24 8.56 -18.89
N GLN A 145 10.92 8.50 -18.66
CA GLN A 145 10.38 8.56 -17.30
C GLN A 145 10.79 7.33 -16.48
N PHE A 146 10.76 6.13 -17.08
CA PHE A 146 11.23 4.91 -16.43
C PHE A 146 12.73 4.96 -16.13
N GLU A 147 13.55 5.44 -17.07
CA GLU A 147 14.99 5.60 -16.84
C GLU A 147 15.31 6.58 -15.71
N ALA A 148 14.53 7.67 -15.62
CA ALA A 148 14.67 8.62 -14.52
C ALA A 148 14.35 8.01 -13.14
N MET A 149 13.54 6.93 -13.11
CA MET A 149 13.23 6.12 -11.94
C MET A 149 14.18 4.94 -11.72
N GLY A 150 15.26 4.82 -12.54
CA GLY A 150 16.20 3.71 -12.47
C GLY A 150 15.70 2.41 -13.11
N ILE A 151 14.62 2.46 -13.89
CA ILE A 151 14.02 1.31 -14.56
C ILE A 151 14.47 1.31 -16.03
N ASN A 152 15.18 0.25 -16.45
CA ASN A 152 15.58 0.09 -17.86
C ASN A 152 14.40 -0.44 -18.67
N GLY A 153 13.85 0.41 -19.55
CA GLY A 153 12.77 0.05 -20.47
C GLY A 153 13.29 -0.28 -21.87
N ILE A 154 12.72 -1.30 -22.49
CA ILE A 154 12.95 -1.65 -23.89
C ILE A 154 11.66 -1.36 -24.67
N ILE A 155 11.77 -0.58 -25.75
CA ILE A 155 10.64 -0.34 -26.66
C ILE A 155 10.61 -1.46 -27.69
N HIS A 156 9.52 -2.22 -27.74
CA HIS A 156 9.24 -3.17 -28.81
C HIS A 156 8.26 -2.54 -29.81
N GLU A 157 8.68 -2.48 -31.07
CA GLU A 157 7.80 -2.07 -32.15
C GLU A 157 7.05 -3.30 -32.68
N VAL A 158 5.72 -3.33 -32.50
CA VAL A 158 4.85 -4.36 -33.06
C VAL A 158 4.18 -3.78 -34.30
N ARG A 159 4.47 -4.33 -35.47
CA ARG A 159 3.75 -4.02 -36.72
C ARG A 159 2.58 -4.95 -36.84
N ILE A 160 1.36 -4.39 -36.86
CA ILE A 160 0.18 -5.13 -37.27
C ILE A 160 0.25 -5.23 -38.80
N VAL A 161 0.37 -6.44 -39.31
CA VAL A 161 0.25 -6.72 -40.75
C VAL A 161 -1.23 -7.03 -40.96
N GLU A 162 -1.92 -6.19 -41.77
CA GLU A 162 -3.28 -6.47 -42.24
C GLU A 162 -3.34 -7.66 -43.20
#